data_c3404961a3a8e17ffac9aeb312a52539
#
_entry.id   c3404961a3a8e17ffac9aeb312a52539
#
_cell.length_a   1.000
_cell.length_b   1.000
_cell.length_c   1.000
_cell.angle_alpha   90.00
_cell.angle_beta   90.00
_cell.angle_gamma   90.00
#
_symmetry.space_group_name_H-M   'P 1'
#
loop_
_entity.id
_entity.type
_entity.pdbx_description
1 polymer ?
#
loop_
_entity_poly.entity_id
_entity_poly.type
_entity_poly.pdbx_seq_one_letter_code
_entity_poly.pdbx_strand_id
1 'polypeptide(L)'
;MQLLPEHISTDEASTLMLSDGRALAYQEWGDGAGYPTFYFHGTPSSRLEGAFADQAAKRTGFRLIAVDRPGFGRSTFQERRRLRDWPADVCVLADALELDDFGVVGHSGAGPHLFACGALISPARLAFVGALGPWGPLVTPEIMRGLNAADRCYALIARRAPWMFGASFAPLGWCAKYSPGLFATLVTASVPTVDKRRMLDPLFLKHFQAMQLEAFRQGSRGGAYEAFLEYRPWDFDLAEVAVPVHIWLGDRDSFVPRAMGEYLEGAIPNVDFHWVEGKGHFNIEDWDAIFAACAGDIGTRR
;
A
#
# COMPACT_ATOMS: atom_id res chain seq x y z
N MET A 1 -8.98 21.12 -9.14
CA MET A 1 -9.21 19.83 -9.83
C MET A 1 -9.64 18.83 -8.75
N GLN A 2 -10.74 18.08 -8.99
CA GLN A 2 -11.22 17.09 -8.02
C GLN A 2 -10.27 15.89 -8.03
N LEU A 3 -9.68 15.59 -6.87
CA LEU A 3 -8.71 14.49 -6.72
C LEU A 3 -9.39 13.16 -6.34
N LEU A 4 -10.58 13.23 -5.76
CA LEU A 4 -11.30 12.07 -5.22
C LEU A 4 -12.69 11.95 -5.85
N PRO A 5 -13.21 10.74 -6.06
CA PRO A 5 -14.59 10.54 -6.45
C PRO A 5 -15.55 10.99 -5.34
N GLU A 6 -16.74 11.48 -5.67
CA GLU A 6 -17.74 11.93 -4.69
C GLU A 6 -18.27 10.76 -3.83
N HIS A 7 -18.31 9.56 -4.40
CA HIS A 7 -18.81 8.36 -3.75
C HIS A 7 -17.84 7.19 -3.91
N ILE A 8 -17.68 6.41 -2.85
CA ILE A 8 -17.03 5.09 -2.89
C ILE A 8 -18.13 4.05 -2.59
N SER A 9 -18.33 3.12 -3.52
CA SER A 9 -19.17 1.95 -3.27
C SER A 9 -18.36 0.88 -2.56
N THR A 10 -18.83 0.46 -1.39
CA THR A 10 -18.24 -0.69 -0.68
C THR A 10 -18.71 -2.02 -1.25
N ASP A 11 -19.78 -2.02 -2.05
CA ASP A 11 -20.44 -3.23 -2.55
C ASP A 11 -19.91 -3.68 -3.93
N GLU A 12 -19.21 -2.81 -4.63
CA GLU A 12 -18.58 -3.08 -5.93
C GLU A 12 -17.26 -3.85 -5.78
N ALA A 13 -17.30 -5.03 -5.18
CA ALA A 13 -16.14 -5.91 -5.09
C ALA A 13 -16.34 -7.13 -5.98
N SER A 14 -15.39 -7.36 -6.87
CA SER A 14 -15.22 -8.65 -7.54
C SER A 14 -14.43 -9.62 -6.64
N THR A 15 -14.62 -10.90 -6.83
CA THR A 15 -13.94 -11.92 -6.02
C THR A 15 -13.45 -13.05 -6.91
N LEU A 16 -12.16 -13.38 -6.78
CA LEU A 16 -11.56 -14.57 -7.37
C LEU A 16 -11.40 -15.63 -6.28
N MET A 17 -11.86 -16.86 -6.55
CA MET A 17 -11.57 -18.01 -5.70
C MET A 17 -10.25 -18.63 -6.12
N LEU A 18 -9.27 -18.63 -5.21
CA LEU A 18 -7.98 -19.25 -5.42
C LEU A 18 -8.07 -20.79 -5.27
N SER A 19 -7.13 -21.51 -5.83
CA SER A 19 -7.10 -22.98 -5.82
C SER A 19 -7.00 -23.59 -4.42
N ASP A 20 -6.50 -22.82 -3.44
CA ASP A 20 -6.43 -23.22 -2.02
C ASP A 20 -7.71 -22.90 -1.22
N GLY A 21 -8.76 -22.42 -1.90
CA GLY A 21 -10.06 -22.08 -1.32
C GLY A 21 -10.15 -20.69 -0.69
N ARG A 22 -9.07 -19.87 -0.77
CA ARG A 22 -9.14 -18.46 -0.36
C ARG A 22 -9.90 -17.63 -1.39
N ALA A 23 -10.66 -16.65 -0.92
CA ALA A 23 -11.22 -15.59 -1.74
C ALA A 23 -10.21 -14.42 -1.81
N LEU A 24 -9.94 -13.92 -3.00
CA LEU A 24 -9.19 -12.70 -3.24
C LEU A 24 -10.14 -11.65 -3.83
N ALA A 25 -10.43 -10.59 -3.06
CA ALA A 25 -11.34 -9.54 -3.45
C ALA A 25 -10.61 -8.34 -4.05
N TYR A 26 -11.19 -7.75 -5.09
CA TYR A 26 -10.64 -6.56 -5.75
C TYR A 26 -11.75 -5.64 -6.24
N GLN A 27 -11.38 -4.41 -6.56
CA GLN A 27 -12.25 -3.41 -7.17
C GLN A 27 -11.48 -2.63 -8.21
N GLU A 28 -12.14 -2.29 -9.32
CA GLU A 28 -11.50 -1.56 -10.39
C GLU A 28 -11.75 -0.05 -10.25
N TRP A 29 -10.70 0.73 -10.60
CA TRP A 29 -10.66 2.17 -10.60
C TRP A 29 -9.93 2.65 -11.86
N GLY A 30 -9.93 3.94 -12.12
CA GLY A 30 -9.20 4.50 -13.26
C GLY A 30 -9.94 4.35 -14.57
N ASP A 31 -9.18 4.21 -15.66
CA ASP A 31 -9.69 4.01 -17.02
C ASP A 31 -9.80 2.51 -17.30
N GLY A 32 -11.03 2.01 -17.49
CA GLY A 32 -11.27 0.59 -17.76
C GLY A 32 -10.62 0.04 -19.05
N ALA A 33 -10.27 0.91 -20.01
CA ALA A 33 -9.52 0.56 -21.20
C ALA A 33 -8.00 0.83 -21.09
N GLY A 34 -7.55 1.33 -19.95
CA GLY A 34 -6.18 1.72 -19.69
C GLY A 34 -5.25 0.54 -19.46
N TYR A 35 -3.95 0.86 -19.24
CA TYR A 35 -2.93 -0.15 -18.95
C TYR A 35 -3.19 -0.81 -17.60
N PRO A 36 -3.25 -2.17 -17.52
CA PRO A 36 -3.59 -2.87 -16.29
C PRO A 36 -2.50 -2.68 -15.22
N THR A 37 -2.93 -2.24 -14.05
CA THR A 37 -2.03 -1.93 -12.95
C THR A 37 -2.68 -2.34 -11.63
N PHE A 38 -2.05 -3.21 -10.88
CA PHE A 38 -2.53 -3.57 -9.54
C PHE A 38 -2.21 -2.45 -8.55
N TYR A 39 -3.20 -2.11 -7.74
CA TYR A 39 -3.04 -1.15 -6.66
C TYR A 39 -3.03 -1.86 -5.30
N PHE A 40 -1.96 -1.67 -4.53
CA PHE A 40 -1.85 -2.21 -3.18
C PHE A 40 -2.04 -1.10 -2.15
N HIS A 41 -2.98 -1.32 -1.25
CA HIS A 41 -3.34 -0.36 -0.21
C HIS A 41 -2.30 -0.25 0.91
N GLY A 42 -2.32 0.84 1.68
CA GLY A 42 -1.52 1.02 2.91
C GLY A 42 -1.93 0.08 4.05
N THR A 43 -1.29 0.25 5.22
CA THR A 43 -1.58 -0.57 6.40
C THR A 43 -1.89 0.31 7.61
N PRO A 44 -3.08 0.17 8.19
CA PRO A 44 -4.23 -0.61 7.71
C PRO A 44 -5.06 0.15 6.67
N SER A 45 -5.49 -0.52 5.60
CA SER A 45 -6.42 0.01 4.62
C SER A 45 -7.11 -1.12 3.83
N SER A 46 -7.73 -0.85 2.68
CA SER A 46 -8.45 -1.81 1.85
C SER A 46 -8.40 -1.43 0.37
N ARG A 47 -8.97 -2.27 -0.52
CA ARG A 47 -9.12 -1.98 -1.95
C ARG A 47 -9.76 -0.61 -2.26
N LEU A 48 -10.54 -0.07 -1.31
CA LEU A 48 -11.17 1.25 -1.45
C LEU A 48 -10.16 2.39 -1.54
N GLU A 49 -8.91 2.18 -1.11
CA GLU A 49 -7.83 3.16 -1.23
C GLU A 49 -7.45 3.47 -2.69
N GLY A 50 -7.77 2.57 -3.63
CA GLY A 50 -7.63 2.84 -5.06
C GLY A 50 -8.34 4.12 -5.51
N ALA A 51 -9.39 4.57 -4.79
CA ALA A 51 -10.05 5.84 -5.02
C ALA A 51 -9.09 7.05 -4.93
N PHE A 52 -8.00 6.96 -4.17
CA PHE A 52 -7.01 8.04 -4.06
C PHE A 52 -6.22 8.25 -5.35
N ALA A 53 -6.08 7.21 -6.16
CA ALA A 53 -5.39 7.25 -7.45
C ALA A 53 -6.35 7.29 -8.65
N ASP A 54 -7.68 7.11 -8.45
CA ASP A 54 -8.69 6.97 -9.50
C ASP A 54 -8.63 8.06 -10.55
N GLN A 55 -8.66 9.33 -10.14
CA GLN A 55 -8.70 10.46 -11.05
C GLN A 55 -7.38 10.65 -11.82
N ALA A 56 -6.24 10.37 -11.17
CA ALA A 56 -4.95 10.40 -11.84
C ALA A 56 -4.85 9.26 -12.87
N ALA A 57 -5.25 8.05 -12.51
CA ALA A 57 -5.28 6.90 -13.41
C ALA A 57 -6.16 7.13 -14.65
N LYS A 58 -7.34 7.74 -14.47
CA LYS A 58 -8.22 8.13 -15.60
C LYS A 58 -7.56 9.09 -16.57
N ARG A 59 -6.84 10.08 -16.04
CA ARG A 59 -6.14 11.08 -16.88
C ARG A 59 -4.96 10.51 -17.64
N THR A 60 -4.31 9.50 -17.05
CA THR A 60 -3.05 8.94 -17.57
C THR A 60 -3.23 7.60 -18.30
N GLY A 61 -4.47 7.08 -18.40
CA GLY A 61 -4.78 5.86 -19.14
C GLY A 61 -4.37 4.58 -18.40
N PHE A 62 -4.57 4.51 -17.07
CA PHE A 62 -4.34 3.32 -16.27
C PHE A 62 -5.65 2.71 -15.76
N ARG A 63 -5.78 1.39 -15.92
CA ARG A 63 -6.83 0.58 -15.29
C ARG A 63 -6.28 0.04 -13.96
N LEU A 64 -6.80 0.53 -12.86
CA LEU A 64 -6.36 0.10 -11.53
C LEU A 64 -7.20 -1.08 -11.03
N ILE A 65 -6.52 -2.14 -10.61
CA ILE A 65 -7.09 -3.32 -9.97
C ILE A 65 -6.66 -3.28 -8.50
N ALA A 66 -7.44 -2.61 -7.66
CA ALA A 66 -7.15 -2.46 -6.24
C ALA A 66 -7.57 -3.72 -5.48
N VAL A 67 -6.63 -4.36 -4.80
CA VAL A 67 -6.82 -5.68 -4.18
C VAL A 67 -6.86 -5.55 -2.66
N ASP A 68 -7.84 -6.19 -2.01
CA ASP A 68 -7.76 -6.43 -0.58
C ASP A 68 -6.70 -7.50 -0.30
N ARG A 69 -5.59 -7.16 0.37
CA ARG A 69 -4.59 -8.16 0.75
C ARG A 69 -5.16 -9.18 1.75
N PRO A 70 -4.57 -10.39 1.89
CA PRO A 70 -5.15 -11.46 2.71
C PRO A 70 -5.49 -11.03 4.15
N GLY A 71 -6.77 -11.14 4.52
CA GLY A 71 -7.31 -10.77 5.83
C GLY A 71 -7.85 -9.35 5.94
N PHE A 72 -7.72 -8.54 4.88
CA PHE A 72 -8.39 -7.24 4.77
C PHE A 72 -9.69 -7.35 3.97
N GLY A 73 -10.58 -6.40 4.19
CA GLY A 73 -11.81 -6.24 3.43
C GLY A 73 -12.59 -7.54 3.28
N ARG A 74 -12.67 -8.02 2.04
CA ARG A 74 -13.39 -9.26 1.68
C ARG A 74 -12.46 -10.42 1.33
N SER A 75 -11.13 -10.24 1.37
CA SER A 75 -10.17 -11.31 1.10
C SER A 75 -9.97 -12.21 2.30
N THR A 76 -9.93 -13.52 2.06
CA THR A 76 -9.72 -14.52 3.10
C THR A 76 -8.36 -14.33 3.77
N PHE A 77 -8.31 -14.45 5.10
CA PHE A 77 -7.04 -14.43 5.83
C PHE A 77 -6.19 -15.67 5.47
N GLN A 78 -4.90 -15.45 5.20
CA GLN A 78 -3.94 -16.52 4.95
C GLN A 78 -3.03 -16.71 6.16
N GLU A 79 -3.09 -17.89 6.75
CA GLU A 79 -2.22 -18.22 7.88
C GLU A 79 -0.78 -18.43 7.44
N ARG A 80 0.17 -18.01 8.29
CA ARG A 80 1.61 -18.23 8.11
C ARG A 80 2.17 -17.70 6.77
N ARG A 81 1.42 -16.79 6.10
CA ARG A 81 1.94 -16.17 4.86
C ARG A 81 3.21 -15.38 5.14
N ARG A 82 4.01 -15.26 4.10
CA ARG A 82 5.22 -14.45 4.04
C ARG A 82 5.04 -13.36 2.99
N LEU A 83 5.90 -12.37 2.98
CA LEU A 83 5.86 -11.32 1.96
C LEU A 83 6.07 -11.90 0.55
N ARG A 84 6.97 -12.85 0.41
CA ARG A 84 7.25 -13.54 -0.87
C ARG A 84 6.12 -14.40 -1.42
N ASP A 85 5.09 -14.66 -0.64
CA ASP A 85 3.94 -15.46 -1.11
C ASP A 85 2.94 -14.60 -1.90
N TRP A 86 2.94 -13.27 -1.69
CA TRP A 86 2.02 -12.33 -2.32
C TRP A 86 2.12 -12.25 -3.86
N PRO A 87 3.31 -12.20 -4.47
CA PRO A 87 3.45 -12.19 -5.93
C PRO A 87 2.73 -13.32 -6.65
N ALA A 88 2.63 -14.50 -6.04
CA ALA A 88 1.91 -15.64 -6.62
C ALA A 88 0.40 -15.37 -6.69
N ASP A 89 -0.21 -14.81 -5.63
CA ASP A 89 -1.64 -14.43 -5.63
C ASP A 89 -1.93 -13.36 -6.70
N VAL A 90 -1.00 -12.39 -6.88
CA VAL A 90 -1.10 -11.35 -7.92
C VAL A 90 -1.07 -11.97 -9.32
N CYS A 91 -0.13 -12.89 -9.58
CA CYS A 91 -0.04 -13.57 -10.87
C CYS A 91 -1.30 -14.40 -11.17
N VAL A 92 -1.85 -15.11 -10.18
CA VAL A 92 -3.10 -15.87 -10.36
C VAL A 92 -4.29 -14.95 -10.68
N LEU A 93 -4.35 -13.77 -10.06
CA LEU A 93 -5.38 -12.79 -10.40
C LEU A 93 -5.16 -12.19 -11.79
N ALA A 94 -3.92 -11.91 -12.17
CA ALA A 94 -3.57 -11.44 -13.52
C ALA A 94 -3.98 -12.46 -14.59
N ASP A 95 -3.68 -13.76 -14.36
CA ASP A 95 -4.07 -14.84 -15.28
C ASP A 95 -5.59 -14.97 -15.40
N ALA A 96 -6.33 -14.86 -14.29
CA ALA A 96 -7.80 -14.91 -14.29
C ALA A 96 -8.44 -13.69 -14.99
N LEU A 97 -7.73 -12.58 -15.07
CA LEU A 97 -8.13 -11.36 -15.80
C LEU A 97 -7.58 -11.30 -17.22
N GLU A 98 -6.90 -12.37 -17.68
CA GLU A 98 -6.28 -12.49 -19.00
C GLU A 98 -5.25 -11.38 -19.28
N LEU A 99 -4.45 -11.01 -18.26
CA LEU A 99 -3.41 -9.98 -18.38
C LEU A 99 -2.05 -10.62 -18.66
N ASP A 100 -1.49 -10.37 -19.82
CA ASP A 100 -0.15 -10.85 -20.20
C ASP A 100 0.95 -10.10 -19.47
N ASP A 101 0.83 -8.76 -19.39
CA ASP A 101 1.72 -7.89 -18.63
C ASP A 101 0.92 -6.83 -17.86
N PHE A 102 1.53 -6.30 -16.79
CA PHE A 102 0.90 -5.35 -15.88
C PHE A 102 1.94 -4.55 -15.09
N GLY A 103 1.51 -3.45 -14.47
CA GLY A 103 2.26 -2.73 -13.45
C GLY A 103 1.77 -3.00 -12.04
N VAL A 104 2.54 -2.60 -11.03
CA VAL A 104 2.07 -2.53 -9.64
C VAL A 104 2.33 -1.16 -9.06
N VAL A 105 1.34 -0.60 -8.36
CA VAL A 105 1.48 0.67 -7.63
C VAL A 105 0.87 0.55 -6.24
N GLY A 106 1.25 1.44 -5.34
CA GLY A 106 0.66 1.43 -4.01
C GLY A 106 1.20 2.50 -3.08
N HIS A 107 0.63 2.55 -1.88
CA HIS A 107 0.91 3.58 -0.88
C HIS A 107 1.33 2.96 0.46
N SER A 108 2.28 3.63 1.16
CA SER A 108 2.59 3.33 2.56
C SER A 108 2.98 1.86 2.80
N GLY A 109 2.25 1.12 3.63
CA GLY A 109 2.43 -0.31 3.92
C GLY A 109 2.31 -1.24 2.72
N ALA A 110 2.02 -0.72 1.51
CA ALA A 110 2.16 -1.48 0.27
C ALA A 110 3.62 -1.78 -0.08
N GLY A 111 4.59 -1.00 0.43
CA GLY A 111 6.00 -1.08 0.06
C GLY A 111 6.57 -2.50 0.02
N PRO A 112 6.52 -3.30 1.11
CA PRO A 112 7.04 -4.67 1.12
C PRO A 112 6.42 -5.58 0.06
N HIS A 113 5.14 -5.37 -0.26
CA HIS A 113 4.41 -6.14 -1.27
C HIS A 113 4.75 -5.73 -2.70
N LEU A 114 4.93 -4.42 -2.92
CA LEU A 114 5.39 -3.86 -4.19
C LEU A 114 6.77 -4.37 -4.54
N PHE A 115 7.71 -4.27 -3.60
CA PHE A 115 9.09 -4.69 -3.82
C PHE A 115 9.23 -6.22 -3.90
N ALA A 116 8.40 -6.99 -3.17
CA ALA A 116 8.32 -8.44 -3.37
C ALA A 116 7.86 -8.81 -4.78
N CYS A 117 6.88 -8.09 -5.35
CA CYS A 117 6.50 -8.26 -6.75
C CYS A 117 7.66 -7.92 -7.70
N GLY A 118 8.34 -6.79 -7.47
CA GLY A 118 9.50 -6.37 -8.27
C GLY A 118 10.65 -7.36 -8.27
N ALA A 119 10.87 -8.07 -7.14
CA ALA A 119 11.93 -9.06 -6.98
C ALA A 119 11.55 -10.45 -7.53
N LEU A 120 10.27 -10.83 -7.48
CA LEU A 120 9.86 -12.23 -7.66
C LEU A 120 8.98 -12.48 -8.89
N ILE A 121 8.39 -11.45 -9.48
CA ILE A 121 7.64 -11.58 -10.75
C ILE A 121 8.61 -11.34 -11.91
N SER A 122 8.53 -12.20 -12.94
CA SER A 122 9.34 -12.04 -14.13
C SER A 122 9.19 -10.65 -14.76
N PRO A 123 10.28 -9.98 -15.16
CA PRO A 123 10.22 -8.73 -15.90
C PRO A 123 9.44 -8.83 -17.21
N ALA A 124 9.25 -10.03 -17.78
CA ALA A 124 8.40 -10.23 -18.94
C ALA A 124 6.91 -9.92 -18.64
N ARG A 125 6.50 -10.07 -17.38
CA ARG A 125 5.12 -9.83 -16.94
C ARG A 125 4.96 -8.53 -16.14
N LEU A 126 5.89 -8.21 -15.23
CA LEU A 126 5.85 -6.99 -14.44
C LEU A 126 6.60 -5.87 -15.15
N ALA A 127 5.91 -4.79 -15.48
CA ALA A 127 6.50 -3.68 -16.22
C ALA A 127 7.24 -2.70 -15.32
N PHE A 128 6.66 -2.34 -14.19
CA PHE A 128 7.17 -1.32 -13.29
C PHE A 128 6.59 -1.48 -11.88
N VAL A 129 7.21 -0.79 -10.94
CA VAL A 129 6.72 -0.54 -9.58
C VAL A 129 6.60 0.97 -9.36
N GLY A 130 5.41 1.45 -8.97
CA GLY A 130 5.19 2.85 -8.57
C GLY A 130 4.80 2.93 -7.09
N ALA A 131 5.45 3.77 -6.29
CA ALA A 131 5.24 3.82 -4.86
C ALA A 131 5.13 5.24 -4.32
N LEU A 132 4.07 5.51 -3.56
CA LEU A 132 3.87 6.75 -2.82
C LEU A 132 4.13 6.51 -1.34
N GLY A 133 5.16 7.14 -0.77
CA GLY A 133 5.52 7.02 0.64
C GLY A 133 5.67 5.56 1.12
N PRO A 134 6.41 4.69 0.40
CA PRO A 134 6.43 3.27 0.70
C PRO A 134 7.14 2.97 2.01
N TRP A 135 6.54 2.07 2.81
CA TRP A 135 7.23 1.49 3.96
C TRP A 135 8.42 0.64 3.49
N GLY A 136 9.57 0.82 4.14
CA GLY A 136 10.79 0.08 3.88
C GLY A 136 11.19 -0.87 5.04
N PRO A 137 12.23 -1.68 4.88
CA PRO A 137 12.66 -2.62 5.89
C PRO A 137 13.35 -1.93 7.06
N LEU A 138 13.14 -2.45 8.27
CA LEU A 138 13.72 -1.91 9.52
C LEU A 138 15.12 -2.50 9.78
N VAL A 139 16.08 -2.20 8.92
CA VAL A 139 17.40 -2.88 8.91
C VAL A 139 18.51 -2.10 9.61
N THR A 140 18.35 -0.78 9.81
CA THR A 140 19.39 0.05 10.45
C THR A 140 18.89 0.69 11.75
N PRO A 141 19.82 1.03 12.68
CA PRO A 141 19.48 1.79 13.89
C PRO A 141 18.92 3.19 13.59
N GLU A 142 19.33 3.80 12.48
CA GLU A 142 18.89 5.12 12.01
C GLU A 142 17.40 5.09 11.65
N ILE A 143 16.98 4.08 10.88
CA ILE A 143 15.57 3.87 10.54
C ILE A 143 14.75 3.69 11.81
N MET A 144 15.19 2.82 12.74
CA MET A 144 14.50 2.60 14.01
C MET A 144 14.38 3.86 14.87
N ARG A 145 15.40 4.74 14.87
CA ARG A 145 15.37 6.02 15.59
C ARG A 145 14.43 7.03 14.94
N GLY A 146 14.31 6.98 13.61
CA GLY A 146 13.43 7.85 12.83
C GLY A 146 11.94 7.55 12.96
N LEU A 147 11.56 6.32 13.37
CA LEU A 147 10.16 5.94 13.55
C LEU A 147 9.47 6.81 14.61
N ASN A 148 8.21 7.12 14.41
CA ASN A 148 7.37 7.69 15.45
C ASN A 148 7.23 6.72 16.64
N ALA A 149 6.73 7.21 17.78
CA ALA A 149 6.71 6.44 19.02
C ALA A 149 5.83 5.17 18.93
N ALA A 150 4.72 5.22 18.19
CA ALA A 150 3.82 4.09 18.03
C ALA A 150 4.47 2.99 17.18
N ASP A 151 5.00 3.33 16.01
CA ASP A 151 5.67 2.38 15.13
C ASP A 151 6.91 1.77 15.78
N ARG A 152 7.66 2.56 16.55
CA ARG A 152 8.80 2.05 17.34
C ARG A 152 8.36 1.03 18.38
N CYS A 153 7.25 1.29 19.07
CA CYS A 153 6.68 0.36 20.05
C CYS A 153 6.25 -0.95 19.36
N TYR A 154 5.49 -0.87 18.28
CA TYR A 154 5.07 -2.05 17.50
C TYR A 154 6.27 -2.83 16.94
N ALA A 155 7.27 -2.16 16.39
CA ALA A 155 8.49 -2.81 15.92
C ALA A 155 9.23 -3.58 17.02
N LEU A 156 9.29 -3.02 18.22
CA LEU A 156 9.88 -3.69 19.37
C LEU A 156 9.06 -4.91 19.82
N ILE A 157 7.74 -4.80 19.87
CA ILE A 157 6.83 -5.92 20.20
C ILE A 157 6.97 -7.03 19.15
N ALA A 158 6.91 -6.69 17.85
CA ALA A 158 7.04 -7.65 16.76
C ALA A 158 8.35 -8.47 16.84
N ARG A 159 9.44 -7.83 17.29
CA ARG A 159 10.77 -8.45 17.36
C ARG A 159 11.03 -9.20 18.66
N ARG A 160 10.56 -8.69 19.82
CA ARG A 160 10.90 -9.23 21.14
C ARG A 160 9.80 -10.05 21.81
N ALA A 161 8.54 -9.77 21.47
CA ALA A 161 7.36 -10.43 22.02
C ALA A 161 6.29 -10.70 20.93
N PRO A 162 6.65 -11.44 19.85
CA PRO A 162 5.77 -11.63 18.68
C PRO A 162 4.41 -12.22 19.05
N TRP A 163 4.32 -13.01 20.10
CA TRP A 163 3.10 -13.60 20.61
C TRP A 163 2.11 -12.57 21.19
N MET A 164 2.59 -11.38 21.60
CA MET A 164 1.76 -10.28 22.08
C MET A 164 1.26 -9.38 20.96
N PHE A 165 1.84 -9.43 19.77
CA PHE A 165 1.62 -8.43 18.72
C PHE A 165 0.14 -8.32 18.32
N GLY A 166 -0.54 -9.44 18.11
CA GLY A 166 -1.97 -9.46 17.79
C GLY A 166 -2.83 -8.80 18.87
N ALA A 167 -2.53 -9.10 20.14
CA ALA A 167 -3.25 -8.49 21.26
C ALA A 167 -2.98 -6.99 21.39
N SER A 168 -1.76 -6.53 21.13
CA SER A 168 -1.40 -5.10 21.17
C SER A 168 -2.07 -4.29 20.04
N PHE A 169 -2.35 -4.93 18.90
CA PHE A 169 -2.99 -4.31 17.75
C PHE A 169 -4.54 -4.30 17.84
N ALA A 170 -5.12 -5.18 18.63
CA ALA A 170 -6.56 -5.35 18.74
C ALA A 170 -7.33 -4.07 19.14
N PRO A 171 -6.85 -3.23 20.09
CA PRO A 171 -7.53 -1.95 20.42
C PRO A 171 -7.59 -0.99 19.24
N LEU A 172 -6.53 -0.92 18.41
CA LEU A 172 -6.50 -0.09 17.22
C LEU A 172 -7.58 -0.52 16.23
N GLY A 173 -7.64 -1.81 15.91
CA GLY A 173 -8.65 -2.36 15.02
C GLY A 173 -10.07 -2.23 15.56
N TRP A 174 -10.26 -2.37 16.88
CA TRP A 174 -11.55 -2.12 17.52
C TRP A 174 -11.98 -0.66 17.39
N CYS A 175 -11.08 0.29 17.65
CA CYS A 175 -11.32 1.72 17.50
C CYS A 175 -11.70 2.06 16.05
N ALA A 176 -10.92 1.58 15.06
CA ALA A 176 -11.20 1.82 13.65
C ALA A 176 -12.57 1.28 13.22
N LYS A 177 -12.95 0.09 13.68
CA LYS A 177 -14.22 -0.57 13.33
C LYS A 177 -15.45 0.05 13.99
N TYR A 178 -15.38 0.33 15.29
CA TYR A 178 -16.56 0.73 16.07
C TYR A 178 -16.62 2.24 16.38
N SER A 179 -15.54 2.96 16.17
CA SER A 179 -15.44 4.41 16.38
C SER A 179 -14.56 5.07 15.32
N PRO A 180 -14.93 4.96 14.00
CA PRO A 180 -14.06 5.42 12.90
C PRO A 180 -13.76 6.93 12.98
N GLY A 181 -14.66 7.74 13.53
CA GLY A 181 -14.42 9.15 13.78
C GLY A 181 -13.34 9.40 14.84
N LEU A 182 -13.35 8.64 15.94
CA LEU A 182 -12.30 8.71 16.97
C LEU A 182 -10.96 8.23 16.38
N PHE A 183 -10.95 7.14 15.65
CA PHE A 183 -9.75 6.64 14.96
C PHE A 183 -9.14 7.70 14.05
N ALA A 184 -9.95 8.30 13.17
CA ALA A 184 -9.52 9.38 12.29
C ALA A 184 -8.99 10.61 13.05
N THR A 185 -9.62 10.97 14.18
CA THR A 185 -9.15 12.04 15.06
C THR A 185 -7.77 11.73 15.65
N LEU A 186 -7.55 10.50 16.12
CA LEU A 186 -6.26 10.07 16.67
C LEU A 186 -5.17 10.09 15.60
N VAL A 187 -5.46 9.59 14.39
CA VAL A 187 -4.52 9.66 13.26
C VAL A 187 -4.23 11.12 12.91
N THR A 188 -5.25 11.97 12.78
CA THR A 188 -5.08 13.40 12.51
C THR A 188 -4.22 14.10 13.56
N ALA A 189 -4.34 13.72 14.82
CA ALA A 189 -3.54 14.29 15.91
C ALA A 189 -2.05 13.85 15.82
N SER A 190 -1.77 12.68 15.28
CA SER A 190 -0.42 12.10 15.20
C SER A 190 0.40 12.54 14.00
N VAL A 191 -0.23 13.10 12.95
CA VAL A 191 0.45 13.53 11.71
C VAL A 191 0.89 14.99 11.74
N PRO A 192 1.89 15.39 10.91
CA PRO A 192 2.33 16.79 10.80
C PRO A 192 1.26 17.68 10.18
N THR A 193 1.45 19.00 10.31
CA THR A 193 0.48 20.02 9.85
C THR A 193 0.12 19.88 8.37
N VAL A 194 1.04 19.45 7.53
CA VAL A 194 0.80 19.24 6.08
C VAL A 194 -0.24 18.16 5.85
N ASP A 195 -0.17 17.05 6.56
CA ASP A 195 -1.13 15.96 6.49
C ASP A 195 -2.43 16.27 7.22
N LYS A 196 -2.39 17.05 8.31
CA LYS A 196 -3.62 17.49 9.02
C LYS A 196 -4.58 18.21 8.10
N ARG A 197 -4.08 19.05 7.18
CA ARG A 197 -4.95 19.74 6.21
C ARG A 197 -5.68 18.75 5.31
N ARG A 198 -5.00 17.69 4.88
CA ARG A 198 -5.60 16.62 4.08
C ARG A 198 -6.63 15.82 4.89
N MET A 199 -6.27 15.41 6.10
CA MET A 199 -7.15 14.68 7.00
C MET A 199 -8.41 15.45 7.41
N LEU A 200 -8.35 16.79 7.40
CA LEU A 200 -9.50 17.67 7.71
C LEU A 200 -10.36 18.00 6.49
N ASP A 201 -9.95 17.63 5.28
CA ASP A 201 -10.79 17.72 4.09
C ASP A 201 -11.98 16.75 4.24
N PRO A 202 -13.24 17.22 4.15
CA PRO A 202 -14.42 16.39 4.43
C PRO A 202 -14.55 15.18 3.50
N LEU A 203 -14.16 15.32 2.23
CA LEU A 203 -14.24 14.24 1.25
C LEU A 203 -13.16 13.21 1.52
N PHE A 204 -11.93 13.64 1.77
CA PHE A 204 -10.83 12.75 2.16
C PHE A 204 -11.15 11.99 3.44
N LEU A 205 -11.64 12.69 4.47
CA LEU A 205 -12.02 12.09 5.75
C LEU A 205 -13.11 11.01 5.59
N LYS A 206 -14.14 11.29 4.77
CA LYS A 206 -15.20 10.33 4.45
C LYS A 206 -14.62 9.07 3.80
N HIS A 207 -13.72 9.22 2.83
CA HIS A 207 -13.06 8.10 2.15
C HIS A 207 -12.16 7.34 3.10
N PHE A 208 -11.34 8.04 3.88
CA PHE A 208 -10.47 7.44 4.89
C PHE A 208 -11.24 6.58 5.88
N GLN A 209 -12.36 7.06 6.40
CA GLN A 209 -13.22 6.30 7.31
C GLN A 209 -13.83 5.06 6.65
N ALA A 210 -14.29 5.17 5.40
CA ALA A 210 -14.85 4.04 4.65
C ALA A 210 -13.78 2.94 4.42
N MET A 211 -12.56 3.35 4.06
CA MET A 211 -11.44 2.42 3.88
C MET A 211 -11.10 1.68 5.18
N GLN A 212 -11.10 2.38 6.32
CA GLN A 212 -10.80 1.79 7.61
C GLN A 212 -11.89 0.81 8.06
N LEU A 213 -13.16 1.18 7.90
CA LEU A 213 -14.29 0.27 8.17
C LEU A 213 -14.20 -1.01 7.35
N GLU A 214 -13.87 -0.89 6.06
CA GLU A 214 -13.70 -2.04 5.18
C GLU A 214 -12.46 -2.85 5.56
N ALA A 215 -11.33 -2.21 5.85
CA ALA A 215 -10.10 -2.89 6.29
C ALA A 215 -10.35 -3.81 7.48
N PHE A 216 -11.10 -3.35 8.46
CA PHE A 216 -11.41 -4.10 9.68
C PHE A 216 -12.76 -4.83 9.63
N ARG A 217 -13.35 -5.03 8.46
CA ARG A 217 -14.60 -5.78 8.28
C ARG A 217 -14.58 -7.15 8.97
N GLN A 218 -13.49 -7.89 8.83
CA GLN A 218 -13.27 -9.21 9.42
C GLN A 218 -12.62 -9.17 10.81
N GLY A 219 -12.41 -7.98 11.39
CA GLY A 219 -11.69 -7.79 12.65
C GLY A 219 -10.23 -7.40 12.45
N SER A 220 -9.44 -7.38 13.53
CA SER A 220 -8.07 -6.85 13.53
C SER A 220 -6.99 -7.85 13.11
N ARG A 221 -7.32 -9.15 12.93
CA ARG A 221 -6.34 -10.22 12.69
C ARG A 221 -5.51 -9.97 11.42
N GLY A 222 -6.17 -9.59 10.33
CA GLY A 222 -5.50 -9.30 9.05
C GLY A 222 -4.50 -8.15 9.18
N GLY A 223 -4.96 -7.01 9.69
CA GLY A 223 -4.12 -5.83 9.89
C GLY A 223 -2.97 -6.06 10.87
N ALA A 224 -3.22 -6.79 11.96
CA ALA A 224 -2.17 -7.16 12.90
C ALA A 224 -1.10 -8.05 12.28
N TYR A 225 -1.51 -9.04 11.47
CA TYR A 225 -0.55 -9.94 10.82
C TYR A 225 0.26 -9.23 9.75
N GLU A 226 -0.37 -8.35 8.99
CA GLU A 226 0.28 -7.49 8.00
C GLU A 226 1.36 -6.62 8.65
N ALA A 227 0.98 -5.81 9.64
CA ALA A 227 1.91 -4.98 10.37
C ALA A 227 3.04 -5.80 11.02
N PHE A 228 2.75 -7.00 11.51
CA PHE A 228 3.77 -7.92 12.02
C PHE A 228 4.81 -8.28 10.94
N LEU A 229 4.41 -8.53 9.70
CA LEU A 229 5.32 -8.80 8.58
C LEU A 229 6.16 -7.58 8.23
N GLU A 230 5.55 -6.40 8.22
CA GLU A 230 6.22 -5.12 7.90
C GLU A 230 7.33 -4.78 8.91
N TYR A 231 7.13 -5.06 10.20
CA TYR A 231 8.09 -4.74 11.26
C TYR A 231 9.19 -5.79 11.45
N ARG A 232 9.14 -6.90 10.75
CA ARG A 232 10.16 -7.96 10.81
C ARG A 232 11.11 -7.91 9.63
N PRO A 233 12.25 -8.63 9.67
CA PRO A 233 13.08 -8.81 8.48
C PRO A 233 12.26 -9.41 7.34
N TRP A 234 12.39 -8.83 6.16
CA TRP A 234 11.74 -9.32 4.96
C TRP A 234 12.42 -10.59 4.47
N ASP A 235 11.70 -11.45 3.77
CA ASP A 235 12.15 -12.76 3.30
C ASP A 235 12.52 -12.76 1.81
N PHE A 236 12.85 -11.58 1.26
CA PHE A 236 13.41 -11.32 -0.07
C PHE A 236 14.42 -10.18 0.00
N ASP A 237 15.25 -10.02 -1.03
CA ASP A 237 16.26 -8.95 -1.11
C ASP A 237 15.79 -7.86 -2.07
N LEU A 238 15.93 -6.57 -1.67
CA LEU A 238 15.67 -5.41 -2.52
C LEU A 238 16.63 -5.34 -3.72
N ALA A 239 17.83 -5.89 -3.59
CA ALA A 239 18.79 -5.99 -4.70
C ALA A 239 18.32 -6.92 -5.83
N GLU A 240 17.32 -7.79 -5.58
CA GLU A 240 16.72 -8.68 -6.59
C GLU A 240 15.60 -7.99 -7.39
N VAL A 241 15.21 -6.76 -7.06
CA VAL A 241 14.18 -6.00 -7.80
C VAL A 241 14.70 -5.73 -9.21
N ALA A 242 14.04 -6.35 -10.19
CA ALA A 242 14.55 -6.43 -11.57
C ALA A 242 13.86 -5.50 -12.57
N VAL A 243 12.83 -4.76 -12.12
CA VAL A 243 12.04 -3.84 -12.94
C VAL A 243 12.29 -2.38 -12.52
N PRO A 244 11.96 -1.37 -13.36
CA PRO A 244 11.99 0.03 -12.96
C PRO A 244 11.10 0.28 -11.73
N VAL A 245 11.60 1.07 -10.80
CA VAL A 245 10.89 1.48 -9.58
C VAL A 245 10.86 2.99 -9.48
N HIS A 246 9.67 3.55 -9.32
CA HIS A 246 9.45 4.98 -9.14
C HIS A 246 8.92 5.25 -7.73
N ILE A 247 9.62 6.06 -6.95
CA ILE A 247 9.25 6.36 -5.56
C ILE A 247 9.08 7.87 -5.37
N TRP A 248 7.95 8.28 -4.82
CA TRP A 248 7.72 9.63 -4.29
C TRP A 248 7.60 9.57 -2.77
N LEU A 249 8.43 10.32 -2.07
CA LEU A 249 8.42 10.40 -0.62
C LEU A 249 8.51 11.86 -0.16
N GLY A 250 7.53 12.28 0.64
CA GLY A 250 7.53 13.61 1.25
C GLY A 250 8.64 13.78 2.29
N ASP A 251 9.35 14.89 2.24
CA ASP A 251 10.42 15.20 3.20
C ASP A 251 9.92 15.44 4.64
N ARG A 252 8.59 15.60 4.80
CA ARG A 252 7.89 15.78 6.07
C ARG A 252 6.99 14.60 6.44
N ASP A 253 7.21 13.46 5.82
CA ASP A 253 6.50 12.22 6.17
C ASP A 253 6.86 11.79 7.61
N SER A 254 5.84 11.59 8.45
CA SER A 254 6.01 11.19 9.85
C SER A 254 5.89 9.68 10.08
N PHE A 255 5.50 8.93 9.06
CA PHE A 255 5.43 7.47 9.12
C PHE A 255 6.66 6.84 8.48
N VAL A 256 7.06 7.29 7.30
CA VAL A 256 8.24 6.81 6.60
C VAL A 256 9.41 7.78 6.85
N PRO A 257 10.33 7.45 7.78
CA PRO A 257 11.42 8.34 8.12
C PRO A 257 12.42 8.48 6.97
N ARG A 258 13.08 9.64 6.89
CA ARG A 258 14.07 9.96 5.85
C ARG A 258 15.11 8.86 5.66
N ALA A 259 15.65 8.31 6.75
CA ALA A 259 16.64 7.23 6.69
C ALA A 259 16.10 5.95 6.01
N MET A 260 14.78 5.72 6.05
CA MET A 260 14.15 4.60 5.34
C MET A 260 14.11 4.86 3.83
N GLY A 261 13.76 6.09 3.42
CA GLY A 261 13.81 6.50 2.01
C GLY A 261 15.24 6.43 1.44
N GLU A 262 16.23 6.97 2.14
CA GLU A 262 17.65 6.90 1.76
C GLU A 262 18.13 5.44 1.64
N TYR A 263 17.64 4.55 2.50
CA TYR A 263 17.95 3.13 2.39
C TYR A 263 17.32 2.50 1.14
N LEU A 264 16.06 2.78 0.83
CA LEU A 264 15.38 2.28 -0.37
C LEU A 264 16.08 2.77 -1.65
N GLU A 265 16.43 4.07 -1.68
CA GLU A 265 17.17 4.69 -2.80
C GLU A 265 18.51 4.00 -3.06
N GLY A 266 19.23 3.59 -2.00
CA GLY A 266 20.52 2.92 -2.14
C GLY A 266 20.44 1.42 -2.36
N ALA A 267 19.33 0.75 -1.99
CA ALA A 267 19.22 -0.71 -2.02
C ALA A 267 18.55 -1.26 -3.29
N ILE A 268 17.73 -0.46 -3.99
CA ILE A 268 17.01 -0.88 -5.19
C ILE A 268 17.83 -0.50 -6.44
N PRO A 269 18.21 -1.46 -7.32
CA PRO A 269 19.16 -1.21 -8.41
C PRO A 269 18.67 -0.21 -9.47
N ASN A 270 17.39 -0.25 -9.82
CA ASN A 270 16.80 0.60 -10.87
C ASN A 270 15.67 1.45 -10.29
N VAL A 271 16.04 2.36 -9.38
CA VAL A 271 15.09 3.26 -8.71
C VAL A 271 15.23 4.69 -9.23
N ASP A 272 14.09 5.29 -9.57
CA ASP A 272 13.92 6.73 -9.77
C ASP A 272 13.25 7.30 -8.53
N PHE A 273 14.01 7.97 -7.67
CA PHE A 273 13.59 8.39 -6.33
C PHE A 273 13.37 9.90 -6.26
N HIS A 274 12.15 10.30 -5.90
CA HIS A 274 11.74 11.70 -5.81
C HIS A 274 11.44 12.12 -4.37
N TRP A 275 12.32 12.95 -3.81
CA TRP A 275 12.06 13.65 -2.57
C TRP A 275 11.14 14.85 -2.83
N VAL A 276 9.93 14.86 -2.21
CA VAL A 276 8.92 15.89 -2.47
C VAL A 276 8.94 16.91 -1.32
N GLU A 277 9.47 18.09 -1.61
CA GLU A 277 9.66 19.15 -0.62
C GLU A 277 8.32 19.62 -0.02
N GLY A 278 8.27 19.75 1.30
CA GLY A 278 7.14 20.27 2.05
C GLY A 278 5.93 19.34 2.11
N LYS A 279 6.03 18.09 1.62
CA LYS A 279 4.94 17.12 1.57
C LYS A 279 5.05 16.09 2.70
N GLY A 280 3.88 15.59 3.12
CA GLY A 280 3.75 14.55 4.13
C GLY A 280 3.41 13.19 3.53
N HIS A 281 2.74 12.35 4.34
CA HIS A 281 2.40 10.99 3.99
C HIS A 281 1.19 10.87 3.03
N PHE A 282 0.17 11.74 3.22
CA PHE A 282 -1.07 11.69 2.44
C PHE A 282 -1.06 12.61 1.21
N ASN A 283 0.05 12.58 0.48
CA ASN A 283 0.29 13.44 -0.68
C ASN A 283 -0.28 12.81 -1.98
N ILE A 284 -1.57 12.58 -2.01
CA ILE A 284 -2.28 11.88 -3.10
C ILE A 284 -2.25 12.60 -4.44
N GLU A 285 -1.89 13.87 -4.49
CA GLU A 285 -1.70 14.64 -5.71
C GLU A 285 -0.52 14.17 -6.57
N ASP A 286 0.45 13.47 -5.99
CA ASP A 286 1.62 12.96 -6.71
C ASP A 286 1.32 11.74 -7.59
N TRP A 287 0.10 11.16 -7.51
CA TRP A 287 -0.28 10.05 -8.37
C TRP A 287 -0.19 10.38 -9.86
N ASP A 288 -0.46 11.64 -10.28
CA ASP A 288 -0.28 12.05 -11.67
C ASP A 288 1.18 11.91 -12.12
N ALA A 289 2.13 12.33 -11.28
CA ALA A 289 3.56 12.24 -11.57
C ALA A 289 4.05 10.78 -11.59
N ILE A 290 3.59 9.96 -10.62
CA ILE A 290 3.91 8.53 -10.56
C ILE A 290 3.44 7.81 -11.83
N PHE A 291 2.19 8.01 -12.24
CA PHE A 291 1.67 7.37 -13.46
C PHE A 291 2.36 7.87 -14.72
N ALA A 292 2.73 9.16 -14.78
CA ALA A 292 3.47 9.70 -15.92
C ALA A 292 4.86 9.04 -16.05
N ALA A 293 5.57 8.81 -14.95
CA ALA A 293 6.84 8.09 -14.95
C ALA A 293 6.65 6.62 -15.36
N CYS A 294 5.68 5.92 -14.77
CA CYS A 294 5.36 4.53 -15.12
C CYS A 294 4.96 4.36 -16.59
N ALA A 295 4.28 5.33 -17.19
CA ALA A 295 3.92 5.30 -18.60
C ALA A 295 5.13 5.30 -19.54
N GLY A 296 6.24 5.95 -19.13
CA GLY A 296 7.50 5.91 -19.85
C GLY A 296 8.06 4.52 -20.03
N ASP A 297 7.95 3.67 -19.00
CA ASP A 297 8.46 2.29 -19.04
C ASP A 297 7.64 1.39 -19.97
N ILE A 298 6.33 1.61 -20.09
CA ILE A 298 5.45 0.87 -20.98
C ILE A 298 5.84 1.10 -22.45
N GLY A 299 6.14 2.36 -22.80
CA GLY A 299 6.52 2.76 -24.16
C GLY A 299 7.82 2.12 -24.65
N THR A 300 8.73 1.79 -23.77
CA THR A 300 10.03 1.17 -24.09
C THR A 300 9.95 -0.34 -24.32
N ARG A 301 8.83 -0.99 -23.99
CA ARG A 301 8.60 -2.44 -24.13
C ARG A 301 7.91 -2.84 -25.44
N ARG A 302 7.30 -1.89 -26.11
CA ARG A 302 6.65 -2.07 -27.43
C ARG A 302 7.60 -1.72 -28.56
#